data_d17f1ff8c42dcfb14c09f176f4be21f2
#
_entry.id   d17f1ff8c42dcfb14c09f176f4be21f2
#
_cell.length_a   1.000
_cell.length_b   1.000
_cell.length_c   1.000
_cell.angle_alpha   90.00
_cell.angle_beta   90.00
_cell.angle_gamma   90.00
#
_symmetry.space_group_name_H-M   'P 1'
#
loop_
_entity.id
_entity.type
_entity.pdbx_description
1 polymer ?
#
loop_
_entity_poly.entity_id
_entity_poly.type
_entity_poly.pdbx_seq_one_letter_code
_entity_poly.pdbx_strand_id
1 'polypeptide(L)'
;MKSLQTPQPAVIVERRQETPSIFTLRLRLLSESARSAYSFEPGQFNMLYLHGVGEVPISITSAPCANDLPPEVCGELIDHTIRAVGRVTNALAKLKPGDQLGLRGPFGRGWPLTQAHGRDLVFLTGGLGCAPVVSVIRHALHNRSAYQRIVILQGVKHHDDLIWKDQYQQWAQLPDTQVLLAANQSTPSWPWHTGPVTALIGQANFDPRHCTVMMCGPEMMMVAAAKELLALNVPEQDIWMSMERNMQCALGHCGHCQYGSLFICKDGPVLSYTQLKPWLGRSGI
;
A
#
# COMPACT_ATOMS: atom_id res chain seq x y z
N MET A 1 0.27 10.06 -26.43
CA MET A 1 0.71 9.92 -25.02
C MET A 1 0.33 11.19 -24.28
N LYS A 2 -0.69 11.18 -23.41
CA LYS A 2 -0.93 12.31 -22.50
C LYS A 2 0.28 12.40 -21.55
N SER A 3 0.83 13.58 -21.42
CA SER A 3 2.02 13.82 -20.61
C SER A 3 1.73 13.48 -19.16
N LEU A 4 2.41 12.45 -18.61
CA LEU A 4 2.43 12.16 -17.18
C LEU A 4 2.96 13.34 -16.33
N GLN A 5 3.38 14.42 -16.97
CA GLN A 5 3.90 15.62 -16.35
C GLN A 5 2.81 16.63 -15.95
N THR A 6 1.63 16.58 -16.57
CA THR A 6 0.55 17.53 -16.30
C THR A 6 -0.52 16.89 -15.41
N PRO A 7 -0.81 17.49 -14.23
CA PRO A 7 -1.88 17.00 -13.36
C PRO A 7 -3.24 17.05 -14.08
N GLN A 8 -3.97 15.95 -14.03
CA GLN A 8 -5.35 15.87 -14.53
C GLN A 8 -6.30 16.30 -13.42
N PRO A 9 -7.30 17.16 -13.68
CA PRO A 9 -8.28 17.54 -12.68
C PRO A 9 -9.09 16.34 -12.19
N ALA A 10 -9.21 16.21 -10.87
CA ALA A 10 -10.02 15.21 -10.21
C ALA A 10 -10.88 15.87 -9.13
N VAL A 11 -12.10 15.38 -8.95
CA VAL A 11 -13.03 15.81 -7.90
C VAL A 11 -13.05 14.80 -6.76
N ILE A 12 -13.14 15.30 -5.54
CA ILE A 12 -13.37 14.47 -4.36
C ILE A 12 -14.86 14.08 -4.33
N VAL A 13 -15.13 12.78 -4.49
CA VAL A 13 -16.47 12.22 -4.45
C VAL A 13 -16.89 11.93 -3.00
N GLU A 14 -15.95 11.41 -2.22
CA GLU A 14 -16.16 11.03 -0.82
C GLU A 14 -14.90 11.32 0.00
N ARG A 15 -15.09 11.69 1.25
CA ARG A 15 -14.01 11.82 2.24
C ARG A 15 -14.41 11.07 3.50
N ARG A 16 -13.60 10.11 3.92
CA ARG A 16 -13.76 9.36 5.17
C ARG A 16 -12.67 9.69 6.15
N GLN A 17 -13.03 9.93 7.42
CA GLN A 17 -12.07 10.05 8.49
C GLN A 17 -11.81 8.65 9.05
N GLU A 18 -10.56 8.20 9.02
CA GLU A 18 -10.17 6.87 9.53
C GLU A 18 -9.70 6.96 11.00
N THR A 19 -8.84 7.94 11.31
CA THR A 19 -8.39 8.32 12.67
C THR A 19 -8.27 9.83 12.74
N PRO A 20 -8.00 10.46 13.88
CA PRO A 20 -7.81 11.91 13.95
C PRO A 20 -6.78 12.47 12.95
N SER A 21 -5.78 11.69 12.56
CA SER A 21 -4.71 12.11 11.64
C SER A 21 -4.73 11.42 10.28
N ILE A 22 -5.59 10.40 10.07
CA ILE A 22 -5.65 9.63 8.82
C ILE A 22 -7.04 9.77 8.20
N PHE A 23 -7.09 10.02 6.91
CA PHE A 23 -8.32 10.15 6.13
C PHE A 23 -8.17 9.50 4.77
N THR A 24 -9.27 9.08 4.18
CA THR A 24 -9.35 8.54 2.82
C THR A 24 -10.10 9.51 1.92
N LEU A 25 -9.50 9.85 0.77
CA LEU A 25 -10.16 10.58 -0.31
C LEU A 25 -10.50 9.59 -1.41
N ARG A 26 -11.76 9.62 -1.85
CA ARG A 26 -12.22 8.94 -3.07
C ARG A 26 -12.32 9.97 -4.17
N LEU A 27 -11.54 9.78 -5.22
CA LEU A 27 -11.38 10.70 -6.32
C LEU A 27 -12.01 10.15 -7.61
N ARG A 28 -12.51 11.06 -8.45
CA ARG A 28 -12.93 10.78 -9.82
C ARG A 28 -12.30 11.81 -10.76
N LEU A 29 -11.60 11.34 -11.79
CA LEU A 29 -11.08 12.21 -12.85
C LEU A 29 -12.24 12.92 -13.56
N LEU A 30 -12.11 14.23 -13.85
CA LEU A 30 -13.19 14.99 -14.49
C LEU A 30 -13.36 14.66 -15.98
N SER A 31 -12.25 14.43 -16.70
CA SER A 31 -12.29 14.07 -18.10
C SER A 31 -12.69 12.60 -18.31
N GLU A 32 -13.74 12.34 -19.06
CA GLU A 32 -14.16 10.99 -19.43
C GLU A 32 -13.04 10.22 -20.15
N SER A 33 -12.37 10.86 -21.10
CA SER A 33 -11.23 10.27 -21.80
C SER A 33 -10.05 9.96 -20.88
N ALA A 34 -9.90 10.69 -19.75
CA ALA A 34 -8.89 10.38 -18.75
C ALA A 34 -9.32 9.20 -17.89
N ARG A 35 -10.59 9.09 -17.51
CA ARG A 35 -11.14 7.93 -16.78
C ARG A 35 -10.98 6.65 -17.58
N SER A 36 -11.45 6.62 -18.83
CA SER A 36 -11.37 5.44 -19.71
C SER A 36 -9.94 4.98 -20.00
N ALA A 37 -8.97 5.90 -19.95
CA ALA A 37 -7.55 5.59 -20.16
C ALA A 37 -6.79 5.29 -18.87
N TYR A 38 -7.40 5.48 -17.69
CA TYR A 38 -6.74 5.27 -16.42
C TYR A 38 -6.82 3.80 -16.00
N SER A 39 -5.67 3.20 -15.83
CA SER A 39 -5.51 1.86 -15.26
C SER A 39 -4.28 1.83 -14.37
N PHE A 40 -4.29 0.99 -13.34
CA PHE A 40 -3.17 0.86 -12.42
C PHE A 40 -3.02 -0.59 -11.94
N GLU A 41 -1.84 -0.89 -11.45
CA GLU A 41 -1.52 -2.15 -10.77
C GLU A 41 -1.49 -1.94 -9.25
N PRO A 42 -1.93 -2.92 -8.43
CA PRO A 42 -1.79 -2.85 -6.99
C PRO A 42 -0.34 -2.57 -6.57
N GLY A 43 -0.15 -1.58 -5.68
CA GLY A 43 1.17 -1.15 -5.24
C GLY A 43 1.69 0.12 -5.92
N GLN A 44 1.06 0.57 -7.00
CA GLN A 44 1.35 1.87 -7.62
C GLN A 44 0.81 3.04 -6.80
N PHE A 45 1.27 4.24 -7.12
CA PHE A 45 0.90 5.50 -6.47
C PHE A 45 0.57 6.59 -7.50
N ASN A 46 -0.11 7.63 -7.02
CA ASN A 46 -0.30 8.87 -7.76
C ASN A 46 0.40 10.03 -7.05
N MET A 47 0.77 11.06 -7.82
CA MET A 47 1.10 12.36 -7.29
C MET A 47 -0.19 13.17 -7.17
N LEU A 48 -0.54 13.56 -5.95
CA LEU A 48 -1.68 14.44 -5.66
C LEU A 48 -1.20 15.88 -5.57
N TYR A 49 -1.70 16.72 -6.45
CA TYR A 49 -1.32 18.12 -6.59
C TYR A 49 -2.41 19.04 -6.06
N LEU A 50 -2.04 19.97 -5.19
CA LEU A 50 -2.94 21.02 -4.72
C LEU A 50 -2.35 22.39 -5.12
N HIS A 51 -3.12 23.13 -5.92
CA HIS A 51 -2.69 24.42 -6.44
C HIS A 51 -2.26 25.39 -5.34
N GLY A 52 -1.10 26.06 -5.52
CA GLY A 52 -0.53 26.98 -4.53
C GLY A 52 0.08 26.33 -3.29
N VAL A 53 -0.04 25.00 -3.14
CA VAL A 53 0.47 24.26 -1.99
C VAL A 53 1.62 23.34 -2.36
N GLY A 54 1.43 22.47 -3.36
CA GLY A 54 2.45 21.51 -3.82
C GLY A 54 1.87 20.16 -4.19
N GLU A 55 2.74 19.17 -4.28
CA GLU A 55 2.43 17.83 -4.74
C GLU A 55 3.05 16.79 -3.80
N VAL A 56 2.41 15.63 -3.67
CA VAL A 56 2.87 14.53 -2.80
C VAL A 56 2.51 13.17 -3.40
N PRO A 57 3.42 12.17 -3.33
CA PRO A 57 3.13 10.80 -3.73
C PRO A 57 2.23 10.12 -2.69
N ILE A 58 1.14 9.54 -3.14
CA ILE A 58 0.20 8.78 -2.29
C ILE A 58 -0.18 7.48 -2.97
N SER A 59 -0.03 6.37 -2.26
CA SER A 59 -0.39 5.04 -2.74
C SER A 59 -1.86 4.95 -3.10
N ILE A 60 -2.18 4.17 -4.13
CA ILE A 60 -3.54 3.87 -4.53
C ILE A 60 -4.05 2.76 -3.61
N THR A 61 -5.18 3.00 -2.92
CA THR A 61 -5.77 2.08 -1.95
C THR A 61 -7.04 1.38 -2.46
N SER A 62 -7.63 1.85 -3.58
CA SER A 62 -8.69 1.10 -4.28
C SER A 62 -8.14 -0.20 -4.88
N ALA A 63 -8.99 -1.20 -5.06
CA ALA A 63 -8.65 -2.35 -5.88
C ALA A 63 -8.64 -1.94 -7.37
N PRO A 64 -7.73 -2.49 -8.19
CA PRO A 64 -7.92 -2.40 -9.63
C PRO A 64 -9.18 -3.16 -10.01
N CYS A 65 -9.74 -2.85 -11.18
CA CYS A 65 -10.90 -3.57 -11.66
C CYS A 65 -10.67 -5.07 -11.68
N ALA A 66 -11.56 -5.78 -11.03
CA ALA A 66 -11.78 -7.18 -11.29
C ALA A 66 -12.61 -7.31 -12.56
N ASN A 67 -12.31 -8.34 -13.35
CA ASN A 67 -13.00 -8.60 -14.62
C ASN A 67 -14.53 -8.76 -14.51
N ASP A 68 -15.03 -8.89 -13.28
CA ASP A 68 -16.44 -9.17 -12.96
C ASP A 68 -17.23 -7.94 -12.45
N LEU A 69 -16.57 -6.78 -12.27
CA LEU A 69 -17.27 -5.55 -11.93
C LEU A 69 -17.73 -4.86 -13.24
N PRO A 70 -18.94 -4.28 -13.25
CA PRO A 70 -19.39 -3.51 -14.41
C PRO A 70 -18.33 -2.46 -14.78
N PRO A 71 -18.00 -2.31 -16.08
CA PRO A 71 -17.03 -1.30 -16.54
C PRO A 71 -17.31 0.10 -16.01
N GLU A 72 -18.58 0.39 -15.72
CA GLU A 72 -19.06 1.67 -15.18
C GLU A 72 -18.60 1.94 -13.74
N VAL A 73 -18.20 0.94 -12.99
CA VAL A 73 -17.71 1.06 -11.60
C VAL A 73 -16.19 0.92 -11.54
N CYS A 74 -15.63 0.27 -12.54
CA CYS A 74 -14.23 -0.05 -12.67
C CYS A 74 -13.39 1.15 -13.10
N GLY A 75 -12.34 1.50 -12.33
CA GLY A 75 -11.38 2.56 -12.67
C GLY A 75 -11.93 3.98 -12.57
N GLU A 76 -13.23 4.17 -12.34
CA GLU A 76 -13.82 5.50 -12.19
C GLU A 76 -13.46 6.16 -10.86
N LEU A 77 -13.30 5.36 -9.81
CA LEU A 77 -13.05 5.84 -8.45
C LEU A 77 -11.67 5.37 -7.95
N ILE A 78 -10.89 6.32 -7.51
CA ILE A 78 -9.52 6.11 -7.06
C ILE A 78 -9.44 6.53 -5.59
N ASP A 79 -9.17 5.58 -4.70
CA ASP A 79 -9.05 5.85 -3.28
C ASP A 79 -7.59 6.09 -2.90
N HIS A 80 -7.38 7.07 -2.03
CA HIS A 80 -6.11 7.41 -1.42
C HIS A 80 -6.28 7.60 0.09
N THR A 81 -5.56 6.81 0.89
CA THR A 81 -5.55 6.94 2.35
C THR A 81 -4.29 7.65 2.80
N ILE A 82 -4.46 8.75 3.50
CA ILE A 82 -3.45 9.79 3.69
C ILE A 82 -3.32 10.10 5.18
N ARG A 83 -2.07 10.20 5.67
CA ARG A 83 -1.78 10.77 6.99
C ARG A 83 -1.45 12.26 6.86
N ALA A 84 -2.11 13.09 7.64
CA ALA A 84 -1.89 14.54 7.71
C ALA A 84 -0.65 14.86 8.55
N VAL A 85 0.54 14.90 7.93
CA VAL A 85 1.83 15.11 8.63
C VAL A 85 2.69 16.22 8.04
N GLY A 86 2.47 16.63 6.78
CA GLY A 86 3.25 17.63 6.08
C GLY A 86 2.38 18.73 5.47
N ARG A 87 3.02 19.74 4.88
CA ARG A 87 2.33 20.89 4.30
C ARG A 87 1.20 20.48 3.33
N VAL A 88 1.50 19.62 2.37
CA VAL A 88 0.55 19.22 1.35
C VAL A 88 -0.54 18.33 1.94
N THR A 89 -0.18 17.31 2.74
CA THR A 89 -1.16 16.39 3.34
C THR A 89 -2.07 17.08 4.36
N ASN A 90 -1.59 18.09 5.11
CA ASN A 90 -2.43 18.90 6.00
C ASN A 90 -3.38 19.81 5.21
N ALA A 91 -3.00 20.27 4.01
CA ALA A 91 -3.89 21.02 3.15
C ALA A 91 -4.95 20.10 2.51
N LEU A 92 -4.55 18.93 2.03
CA LEU A 92 -5.48 17.90 1.52
C LEU A 92 -6.52 17.47 2.57
N ALA A 93 -6.13 17.40 3.86
CA ALA A 93 -7.02 17.04 4.97
C ALA A 93 -8.18 18.03 5.18
N LYS A 94 -8.07 19.26 4.69
CA LYS A 94 -9.10 20.30 4.80
C LYS A 94 -10.12 20.26 3.66
N LEU A 95 -9.84 19.51 2.60
CA LEU A 95 -10.72 19.40 1.44
C LEU A 95 -11.96 18.58 1.78
N LYS A 96 -13.04 18.87 1.05
CA LYS A 96 -14.37 18.29 1.22
C LYS A 96 -14.85 17.65 -0.09
N PRO A 97 -15.87 16.79 -0.06
CA PRO A 97 -16.56 16.34 -1.27
C PRO A 97 -17.00 17.55 -2.13
N GLY A 98 -16.73 17.47 -3.43
CA GLY A 98 -16.91 18.54 -4.40
C GLY A 98 -15.67 19.39 -4.69
N ASP A 99 -14.69 19.44 -3.78
CA ASP A 99 -13.41 20.12 -4.02
C ASP A 99 -12.60 19.38 -5.10
N GLN A 100 -11.73 20.12 -5.77
CA GLN A 100 -10.89 19.59 -6.86
C GLN A 100 -9.40 19.63 -6.49
N LEU A 101 -8.68 18.66 -7.01
CA LEU A 101 -7.23 18.57 -6.96
C LEU A 101 -6.68 18.06 -8.30
N GLY A 102 -5.38 18.14 -8.50
CA GLY A 102 -4.70 17.54 -9.65
C GLY A 102 -4.19 16.14 -9.30
N LEU A 103 -4.29 15.22 -10.25
CA LEU A 103 -3.79 13.86 -10.13
C LEU A 103 -2.86 13.56 -11.31
N ARG A 104 -1.65 13.11 -11.03
CA ARG A 104 -0.71 12.55 -12.03
C ARG A 104 -0.40 11.12 -11.69
N GLY A 105 -0.36 10.25 -12.68
CA GLY A 105 -0.03 8.83 -12.52
C GLY A 105 -0.89 7.92 -13.38
N PRO A 106 -0.91 6.61 -13.07
CA PRO A 106 -0.17 5.99 -11.97
C PRO A 106 1.33 5.92 -12.25
N PHE A 107 2.13 5.87 -11.18
CA PHE A 107 3.58 5.75 -11.22
C PHE A 107 4.08 4.53 -10.46
N GLY A 108 5.31 4.13 -10.77
CA GLY A 108 6.01 3.04 -10.11
C GLY A 108 5.57 1.67 -10.61
N ARG A 109 6.07 0.63 -9.94
CA ARG A 109 5.80 -0.78 -10.22
C ARG A 109 4.87 -1.36 -9.17
N GLY A 110 3.96 -2.22 -9.58
CA GLY A 110 3.05 -2.94 -8.72
C GLY A 110 3.67 -4.16 -8.04
N TRP A 111 2.87 -4.84 -7.23
CA TRP A 111 3.21 -6.10 -6.57
C TRP A 111 3.33 -7.26 -7.58
N PRO A 112 4.12 -8.30 -7.30
CA PRO A 112 4.44 -9.38 -8.23
C PRO A 112 3.31 -10.42 -8.35
N LEU A 113 2.11 -9.99 -8.71
CA LEU A 113 0.90 -10.82 -8.70
C LEU A 113 1.00 -12.04 -9.61
N THR A 114 1.56 -11.90 -10.81
CA THR A 114 1.73 -13.02 -11.75
C THR A 114 2.63 -14.13 -11.18
N GLN A 115 3.70 -13.74 -10.48
CA GLN A 115 4.64 -14.68 -9.85
C GLN A 115 4.03 -15.36 -8.60
N ALA A 116 3.02 -14.73 -8.01
CA ALA A 116 2.36 -15.19 -6.80
C ALA A 116 1.21 -16.19 -7.05
N HIS A 117 0.83 -16.43 -8.32
CA HIS A 117 -0.23 -17.38 -8.64
C HIS A 117 0.08 -18.79 -8.14
N GLY A 118 -0.91 -19.44 -7.55
CA GLY A 118 -0.81 -20.79 -7.00
C GLY A 118 -0.02 -20.89 -5.69
N ARG A 119 0.41 -19.79 -5.10
CA ARG A 119 1.23 -19.72 -3.88
C ARG A 119 0.42 -19.18 -2.69
N ASP A 120 0.95 -19.38 -1.50
CA ASP A 120 0.47 -18.66 -0.31
C ASP A 120 0.86 -17.19 -0.42
N LEU A 121 -0.04 -16.29 -0.02
CA LEU A 121 0.24 -14.86 0.08
C LEU A 121 0.37 -14.45 1.53
N VAL A 122 1.49 -13.79 1.88
CA VAL A 122 1.73 -13.26 3.21
C VAL A 122 1.89 -11.74 3.12
N PHE A 123 0.93 -11.01 3.68
CA PHE A 123 0.96 -9.57 3.77
C PHE A 123 1.39 -9.16 5.18
N LEU A 124 2.51 -8.43 5.32
CA LEU A 124 3.00 -7.96 6.60
C LEU A 124 3.15 -6.45 6.59
N THR A 125 2.36 -5.76 7.41
CA THR A 125 2.26 -4.31 7.35
C THR A 125 2.41 -3.66 8.73
N GLY A 126 2.96 -2.43 8.75
CA GLY A 126 3.17 -1.65 9.96
C GLY A 126 2.61 -0.23 9.84
N GLY A 127 1.75 0.17 10.76
CA GLY A 127 1.11 1.48 10.74
C GLY A 127 0.35 1.73 9.44
N LEU A 128 0.57 2.90 8.81
CA LEU A 128 -0.05 3.24 7.52
C LEU A 128 0.57 2.48 6.33
N GLY A 129 1.62 1.67 6.52
CA GLY A 129 2.11 0.76 5.50
C GLY A 129 1.08 -0.26 5.00
N CYS A 130 -0.08 -0.36 5.66
CA CYS A 130 -1.23 -1.08 5.12
C CYS A 130 -1.80 -0.44 3.84
N ALA A 131 -1.65 0.88 3.64
CA ALA A 131 -2.21 1.59 2.49
C ALA A 131 -1.63 1.13 1.13
N PRO A 132 -0.31 0.99 0.92
CA PRO A 132 0.24 0.43 -0.31
C PRO A 132 -0.11 -1.05 -0.54
N VAL A 133 -0.56 -1.76 0.52
CA VAL A 133 -0.80 -3.21 0.47
C VAL A 133 -2.29 -3.55 0.36
N VAL A 134 -3.19 -2.68 0.84
CA VAL A 134 -4.64 -2.97 0.83
C VAL A 134 -5.19 -3.22 -0.57
N SER A 135 -4.67 -2.53 -1.57
CA SER A 135 -5.06 -2.72 -2.98
C SER A 135 -4.80 -4.14 -3.46
N VAL A 136 -3.62 -4.70 -3.13
CA VAL A 136 -3.28 -6.09 -3.50
C VAL A 136 -4.02 -7.12 -2.65
N ILE A 137 -4.29 -6.84 -1.37
CA ILE A 137 -5.14 -7.71 -0.53
C ILE A 137 -6.53 -7.83 -1.15
N ARG A 138 -7.17 -6.70 -1.48
CA ARG A 138 -8.50 -6.68 -2.12
C ARG A 138 -8.51 -7.42 -3.45
N HIS A 139 -7.47 -7.20 -4.28
CA HIS A 139 -7.30 -7.92 -5.54
C HIS A 139 -7.17 -9.43 -5.31
N ALA A 140 -6.35 -9.87 -4.37
CA ALA A 140 -6.15 -11.29 -4.07
C ALA A 140 -7.42 -11.96 -3.52
N LEU A 141 -8.15 -11.28 -2.63
CA LEU A 141 -9.42 -11.78 -2.09
C LEU A 141 -10.51 -11.87 -3.14
N HIS A 142 -10.53 -10.95 -4.10
CA HIS A 142 -11.46 -11.02 -5.24
C HIS A 142 -11.11 -12.16 -6.20
N ASN A 143 -9.82 -12.38 -6.46
CA ASN A 143 -9.32 -13.46 -7.33
C ASN A 143 -8.89 -14.68 -6.50
N ARG A 144 -9.70 -15.07 -5.52
CA ARG A 144 -9.35 -16.02 -4.48
C ARG A 144 -8.80 -17.36 -4.99
N SER A 145 -9.36 -17.86 -6.09
CA SER A 145 -8.98 -19.14 -6.71
C SER A 145 -7.58 -19.13 -7.34
N ALA A 146 -6.99 -17.96 -7.57
CA ALA A 146 -5.63 -17.83 -8.11
C ALA A 146 -4.53 -18.07 -7.05
N TYR A 147 -4.88 -18.13 -5.77
CA TYR A 147 -3.93 -18.20 -4.66
C TYR A 147 -4.29 -19.34 -3.71
N GLN A 148 -3.29 -19.81 -2.94
CA GLN A 148 -3.50 -20.79 -1.87
C GLN A 148 -4.02 -20.06 -0.61
N ARG A 149 -3.30 -20.08 0.50
CA ARG A 149 -3.66 -19.35 1.71
C ARG A 149 -3.35 -17.87 1.60
N ILE A 150 -4.15 -17.05 2.27
CA ILE A 150 -3.91 -15.62 2.43
C ILE A 150 -3.71 -15.32 3.91
N VAL A 151 -2.54 -14.79 4.25
CA VAL A 151 -2.19 -14.43 5.63
C VAL A 151 -1.93 -12.92 5.68
N ILE A 152 -2.65 -12.23 6.57
CA ILE A 152 -2.57 -10.78 6.74
C ILE A 152 -2.11 -10.49 8.16
N LEU A 153 -0.90 -9.90 8.29
CA LEU A 153 -0.34 -9.44 9.56
C LEU A 153 -0.29 -7.91 9.55
N GLN A 154 -1.01 -7.28 10.46
CA GLN A 154 -1.01 -5.81 10.61
C GLN A 154 -0.57 -5.43 12.02
N GLY A 155 0.48 -4.61 12.12
CA GLY A 155 0.93 -4.01 13.37
C GLY A 155 0.68 -2.52 13.42
N VAL A 156 0.34 -1.99 14.59
CA VAL A 156 0.23 -0.57 14.84
C VAL A 156 1.01 -0.17 16.09
N LYS A 157 1.33 1.12 16.23
CA LYS A 157 1.99 1.61 17.43
C LYS A 157 1.03 1.62 18.62
N HIS A 158 -0.13 2.24 18.44
CA HIS A 158 -1.21 2.28 19.41
C HIS A 158 -2.44 1.56 18.82
N HIS A 159 -3.22 0.89 19.65
CA HIS A 159 -4.41 0.16 19.19
C HIS A 159 -5.44 1.06 18.46
N ASP A 160 -5.52 2.34 18.81
CA ASP A 160 -6.39 3.33 18.15
C ASP A 160 -5.89 3.76 16.76
N ASP A 161 -4.65 3.42 16.42
CA ASP A 161 -4.10 3.68 15.07
C ASP A 161 -4.58 2.65 14.04
N LEU A 162 -5.28 1.58 14.47
CA LEU A 162 -5.78 0.55 13.55
C LEU A 162 -6.95 1.08 12.74
N ILE A 163 -6.69 1.39 11.48
CA ILE A 163 -7.73 1.70 10.49
C ILE A 163 -8.32 0.42 9.91
N TRP A 164 -9.53 0.49 9.34
CA TRP A 164 -10.24 -0.61 8.66
C TRP A 164 -10.47 -1.86 9.53
N LYS A 165 -10.68 -1.66 10.82
CA LYS A 165 -10.88 -2.76 11.78
C LYS A 165 -11.95 -3.75 11.33
N ASP A 166 -13.12 -3.24 10.93
CA ASP A 166 -14.24 -4.07 10.48
C ASP A 166 -13.89 -4.87 9.21
N GLN A 167 -13.07 -4.28 8.32
CA GLN A 167 -12.61 -4.96 7.12
C GLN A 167 -11.67 -6.13 7.44
N TYR A 168 -10.75 -5.97 8.40
CA TYR A 168 -9.91 -7.08 8.88
C TYR A 168 -10.75 -8.19 9.51
N GLN A 169 -11.78 -7.85 10.29
CA GLN A 169 -12.69 -8.83 10.87
C GLN A 169 -13.49 -9.58 9.80
N GLN A 170 -13.97 -8.89 8.76
CA GLN A 170 -14.64 -9.52 7.62
C GLN A 170 -13.69 -10.46 6.86
N TRP A 171 -12.47 -10.04 6.59
CA TRP A 171 -11.47 -10.87 5.91
C TRP A 171 -11.11 -12.13 6.71
N ALA A 172 -11.07 -12.04 8.04
CA ALA A 172 -10.80 -13.18 8.90
C ALA A 172 -11.89 -14.28 8.84
N GLN A 173 -13.07 -13.98 8.28
CA GLN A 173 -14.15 -14.96 8.10
C GLN A 173 -14.09 -15.66 6.73
N LEU A 174 -13.20 -15.22 5.84
CA LEU A 174 -13.10 -15.79 4.51
C LEU A 174 -12.34 -17.13 4.53
N PRO A 175 -12.71 -18.09 3.67
CA PRO A 175 -12.00 -19.38 3.58
C PRO A 175 -10.50 -19.19 3.30
N ASP A 176 -9.68 -20.03 3.94
CA ASP A 176 -8.21 -20.06 3.80
C ASP A 176 -7.55 -18.68 3.97
N THR A 177 -8.15 -17.84 4.81
CA THR A 177 -7.66 -16.48 5.12
C THR A 177 -7.43 -16.35 6.62
N GLN A 178 -6.21 -15.98 6.99
CA GLN A 178 -5.83 -15.71 8.38
C GLN A 178 -5.50 -14.24 8.55
N VAL A 179 -6.06 -13.60 9.57
CA VAL A 179 -5.76 -12.21 9.93
C VAL A 179 -5.21 -12.18 11.35
N LEU A 180 -4.01 -11.63 11.50
CA LEU A 180 -3.29 -11.47 12.76
C LEU A 180 -3.00 -9.98 12.99
N LEU A 181 -3.48 -9.46 14.11
CA LEU A 181 -3.38 -8.03 14.43
C LEU A 181 -2.52 -7.83 15.68
N ALA A 182 -1.66 -6.81 15.68
CA ALA A 182 -0.79 -6.45 16.78
C ALA A 182 -0.81 -4.96 17.07
N ALA A 183 -0.68 -4.59 18.34
CA ALA A 183 -0.42 -3.22 18.77
C ALA A 183 0.72 -3.22 19.79
N ASN A 184 1.73 -2.35 19.60
CA ASN A 184 2.82 -2.23 20.57
C ASN A 184 2.33 -1.71 21.92
N GLN A 185 1.31 -0.86 21.90
CA GLN A 185 0.63 -0.32 23.08
C GLN A 185 -0.88 -0.52 22.94
N SER A 186 -1.49 -1.14 23.93
CA SER A 186 -2.90 -1.50 23.92
C SER A 186 -3.56 -1.27 25.26
N THR A 187 -4.88 -1.31 25.29
CA THR A 187 -5.71 -1.32 26.50
C THR A 187 -6.14 -2.75 26.83
N PRO A 188 -6.64 -3.01 28.04
CA PRO A 188 -7.20 -4.33 28.40
C PRO A 188 -8.33 -4.82 27.50
N SER A 189 -9.01 -3.91 26.79
CA SER A 189 -10.06 -4.25 25.82
C SER A 189 -9.54 -4.65 24.44
N TRP A 190 -8.22 -4.61 24.20
CA TRP A 190 -7.61 -5.04 22.95
C TRP A 190 -7.59 -6.56 22.87
N PRO A 191 -8.31 -7.21 21.94
CA PRO A 191 -8.48 -8.65 21.93
C PRO A 191 -7.37 -9.39 21.17
N TRP A 192 -6.41 -8.66 20.57
CA TRP A 192 -5.34 -9.24 19.75
C TRP A 192 -3.98 -9.13 20.43
N HIS A 193 -2.92 -9.41 19.69
CA HIS A 193 -1.56 -9.44 20.24
C HIS A 193 -1.08 -8.05 20.70
N THR A 194 -0.53 -7.98 21.92
CA THR A 194 0.21 -6.81 22.41
C THR A 194 1.69 -7.05 22.21
N GLY A 195 2.31 -6.27 21.33
CA GLY A 195 3.71 -6.40 20.94
C GLY A 195 3.95 -6.11 19.48
N PRO A 196 5.17 -6.33 18.97
CA PRO A 196 5.52 -6.10 17.58
C PRO A 196 4.84 -7.14 16.66
N VAL A 197 4.47 -6.70 15.46
CA VAL A 197 3.84 -7.57 14.44
C VAL A 197 4.74 -8.74 14.02
N THR A 198 6.06 -8.58 14.10
CA THR A 198 7.02 -9.65 13.79
C THR A 198 6.88 -10.87 14.72
N ALA A 199 6.43 -10.69 15.97
CA ALA A 199 6.15 -11.79 16.89
C ALA A 199 5.01 -12.72 16.40
N LEU A 200 4.19 -12.25 15.45
CA LEU A 200 3.09 -13.02 14.87
C LEU A 200 3.53 -13.92 13.70
N ILE A 201 4.74 -13.74 13.15
CA ILE A 201 5.24 -14.52 12.02
C ILE A 201 5.24 -16.01 12.32
N GLY A 202 5.64 -16.40 13.54
CA GLY A 202 5.62 -17.80 13.99
C GLY A 202 4.22 -18.41 14.16
N GLN A 203 3.16 -17.58 14.18
CA GLN A 203 1.76 -18.01 14.28
C GLN A 203 1.05 -18.01 12.93
N ALA A 204 1.72 -17.50 11.89
CA ALA A 204 1.18 -17.39 10.56
C ALA A 204 1.18 -18.76 9.85
N ASN A 205 0.03 -19.16 9.32
CA ASN A 205 -0.16 -20.45 8.68
C ASN A 205 0.09 -20.35 7.15
N PHE A 206 1.33 -20.52 6.73
CA PHE A 206 1.73 -20.53 5.32
C PHE A 206 2.87 -21.53 5.08
N ASP A 207 3.08 -21.94 3.83
CA ASP A 207 4.26 -22.72 3.45
C ASP A 207 5.43 -21.78 3.14
N PRO A 208 6.48 -21.72 3.96
CA PRO A 208 7.61 -20.83 3.74
C PRO A 208 8.34 -21.04 2.41
N ARG A 209 8.31 -22.26 1.86
CA ARG A 209 8.98 -22.57 0.59
C ARG A 209 8.11 -22.28 -0.63
N HIS A 210 6.81 -22.05 -0.42
CA HIS A 210 5.85 -21.84 -1.50
C HIS A 210 4.93 -20.65 -1.21
N CYS A 211 5.50 -19.53 -0.79
CA CYS A 211 4.77 -18.29 -0.51
C CYS A 211 5.36 -17.11 -1.28
N THR A 212 4.60 -16.02 -1.32
CA THR A 212 5.07 -14.69 -1.73
C THR A 212 4.75 -13.73 -0.58
N VAL A 213 5.79 -13.09 -0.03
CA VAL A 213 5.66 -12.15 1.08
C VAL A 213 5.70 -10.73 0.53
N MET A 214 4.72 -9.92 0.92
CA MET A 214 4.56 -8.52 0.52
C MET A 214 4.50 -7.63 1.77
N MET A 215 5.48 -6.74 1.94
CA MET A 215 5.63 -5.97 3.17
C MET A 215 5.66 -4.47 2.90
N CYS A 216 5.06 -3.70 3.81
CA CYS A 216 5.23 -2.25 3.88
C CYS A 216 5.08 -1.74 5.31
N GLY A 217 5.95 -0.80 5.68
CA GLY A 217 5.96 -0.18 7.00
C GLY A 217 7.31 0.44 7.33
N PRO A 218 7.57 0.75 8.60
CA PRO A 218 8.88 1.24 9.03
C PRO A 218 10.01 0.33 8.58
N GLU A 219 11.08 0.89 8.03
CA GLU A 219 12.20 0.13 7.47
C GLU A 219 12.77 -0.89 8.46
N MET A 220 12.96 -0.49 9.73
CA MET A 220 13.46 -1.39 10.77
C MET A 220 12.52 -2.57 11.04
N MET A 221 11.20 -2.38 10.92
CA MET A 221 10.21 -3.46 11.04
C MET A 221 10.38 -4.43 9.86
N MET A 222 10.50 -3.93 8.63
CA MET A 222 10.67 -4.76 7.43
C MET A 222 12.00 -5.55 7.47
N VAL A 223 13.08 -4.94 7.95
CA VAL A 223 14.37 -5.62 8.16
C VAL A 223 14.25 -6.76 9.18
N ALA A 224 13.59 -6.49 10.32
CA ALA A 224 13.36 -7.51 11.35
C ALA A 224 12.48 -8.65 10.81
N ALA A 225 11.38 -8.31 10.11
CA ALA A 225 10.50 -9.30 9.50
C ALA A 225 11.21 -10.16 8.45
N ALA A 226 12.03 -9.55 7.59
CA ALA A 226 12.81 -10.28 6.59
C ALA A 226 13.77 -11.29 7.26
N LYS A 227 14.43 -10.90 8.35
CA LYS A 227 15.31 -11.79 9.12
C LYS A 227 14.56 -13.01 9.66
N GLU A 228 13.37 -12.81 10.26
CA GLU A 228 12.54 -13.91 10.75
C GLU A 228 12.05 -14.83 9.62
N LEU A 229 11.60 -14.25 8.50
CA LEU A 229 11.14 -15.01 7.33
C LEU A 229 12.26 -15.86 6.71
N LEU A 230 13.48 -15.31 6.59
CA LEU A 230 14.66 -16.04 6.13
C LEU A 230 15.01 -17.20 7.08
N ALA A 231 14.88 -17.00 8.40
CA ALA A 231 15.09 -18.05 9.39
C ALA A 231 14.06 -19.19 9.26
N LEU A 232 12.87 -18.91 8.75
CA LEU A 232 11.85 -19.90 8.39
C LEU A 232 12.08 -20.53 7.00
N ASN A 233 13.19 -20.21 6.31
CA ASN A 233 13.54 -20.66 4.97
C ASN A 233 12.62 -20.11 3.86
N VAL A 234 12.05 -18.93 4.00
CA VAL A 234 11.43 -18.19 2.89
C VAL A 234 12.54 -17.74 1.95
N PRO A 235 12.49 -18.05 0.63
CA PRO A 235 13.52 -17.62 -0.31
C PRO A 235 13.60 -16.09 -0.44
N GLU A 236 14.80 -15.53 -0.51
CA GLU A 236 15.02 -14.07 -0.61
C GLU A 236 14.27 -13.42 -1.79
N GLN A 237 14.16 -14.09 -2.92
CA GLN A 237 13.45 -13.60 -4.12
C GLN A 237 11.93 -13.56 -3.94
N ASP A 238 11.38 -14.25 -2.96
CA ASP A 238 9.94 -14.30 -2.68
C ASP A 238 9.50 -13.27 -1.63
N ILE A 239 10.45 -12.48 -1.11
CA ILE A 239 10.20 -11.38 -0.17
C ILE A 239 10.22 -10.06 -0.95
N TRP A 240 9.12 -9.31 -0.86
CA TRP A 240 8.92 -8.03 -1.55
C TRP A 240 8.57 -6.94 -0.55
N MET A 241 9.08 -5.73 -0.79
CA MET A 241 8.88 -4.57 0.08
C MET A 241 8.45 -3.36 -0.74
N SER A 242 7.49 -2.60 -0.23
CA SER A 242 7.16 -1.27 -0.76
C SER A 242 7.93 -0.22 0.02
N MET A 243 8.79 0.51 -0.67
CA MET A 243 9.68 1.51 -0.10
C MET A 243 9.12 2.92 -0.26
N GLU A 244 9.32 3.75 0.76
CA GLU A 244 8.89 5.15 0.75
C GLU A 244 10.09 6.08 0.65
N ARG A 245 9.99 7.09 -0.20
CA ARG A 245 10.93 8.21 -0.35
C ARG A 245 10.18 9.47 -0.74
N ASN A 246 10.74 10.62 -0.39
CA ASN A 246 10.26 11.89 -0.91
C ASN A 246 10.39 11.91 -2.42
N MET A 247 9.35 12.31 -3.12
CA MET A 247 9.33 12.35 -4.58
C MET A 247 8.92 13.73 -5.08
N GLN A 248 9.50 14.13 -6.22
CA GLN A 248 9.15 15.36 -6.91
C GLN A 248 8.68 15.07 -8.34
N CYS A 249 9.55 14.56 -9.22
CA CYS A 249 9.18 14.33 -10.61
C CYS A 249 8.30 13.09 -10.82
N ALA A 250 8.46 12.05 -10.02
CA ALA A 250 7.87 10.70 -10.15
C ALA A 250 8.26 9.96 -11.46
N LEU A 251 9.28 10.43 -12.18
CA LEU A 251 9.69 9.95 -13.52
C LEU A 251 11.16 9.47 -13.58
N GLY A 252 11.85 9.41 -12.43
CA GLY A 252 13.26 9.01 -12.38
C GLY A 252 14.24 10.07 -12.93
N HIS A 253 13.85 11.36 -13.00
CA HIS A 253 14.66 12.42 -13.59
C HIS A 253 15.42 13.26 -12.56
N CYS A 254 14.81 13.55 -11.40
CA CYS A 254 15.37 14.53 -10.46
C CYS A 254 16.31 13.95 -9.41
N GLY A 255 16.38 12.63 -9.26
CA GLY A 255 17.20 11.96 -8.24
C GLY A 255 16.65 12.03 -6.81
N HIS A 256 15.57 12.81 -6.56
CA HIS A 256 15.10 13.08 -5.20
C HIS A 256 14.64 11.84 -4.42
N CYS A 257 14.15 10.82 -5.11
CA CYS A 257 13.73 9.55 -4.55
C CYS A 257 14.79 8.44 -4.67
N GLN A 258 16.05 8.80 -4.85
CA GLN A 258 17.13 7.82 -4.99
C GLN A 258 17.28 6.97 -3.72
N TYR A 259 17.48 5.68 -3.92
CA TYR A 259 17.78 4.70 -2.89
C TYR A 259 18.88 3.77 -3.39
N GLY A 260 20.12 4.04 -2.99
CA GLY A 260 21.28 3.40 -3.58
C GLY A 260 21.36 3.66 -5.10
N SER A 261 21.33 2.61 -5.90
CA SER A 261 21.33 2.69 -7.38
C SER A 261 19.93 2.80 -8.00
N LEU A 262 18.86 2.84 -7.19
CA LEU A 262 17.48 2.79 -7.63
C LEU A 262 16.78 4.15 -7.46
N PHE A 263 15.82 4.44 -8.33
CA PHE A 263 14.86 5.52 -8.15
C PHE A 263 13.50 4.94 -7.76
N ILE A 264 13.07 5.15 -6.52
CA ILE A 264 11.83 4.56 -5.99
C ILE A 264 10.61 4.89 -6.84
N CYS A 265 10.55 6.07 -7.44
CA CYS A 265 9.42 6.46 -8.29
C CYS A 265 9.35 5.71 -9.64
N LYS A 266 10.44 5.09 -10.10
CA LYS A 266 10.55 4.42 -11.40
C LYS A 266 10.80 2.92 -11.27
N ASP A 267 11.79 2.55 -10.44
CA ASP A 267 12.23 1.17 -10.26
C ASP A 267 11.38 0.44 -9.21
N GLY A 268 10.82 1.19 -8.24
CA GLY A 268 9.90 0.78 -7.19
C GLY A 268 8.50 1.35 -7.39
N PRO A 269 7.70 1.63 -6.33
CA PRO A 269 8.06 1.48 -4.91
C PRO A 269 8.23 0.05 -4.45
N VAL A 270 7.62 -0.92 -5.17
CA VAL A 270 7.71 -2.34 -4.85
C VAL A 270 9.00 -2.93 -5.43
N LEU A 271 9.83 -3.46 -4.56
CA LEU A 271 11.14 -4.04 -4.89
C LEU A 271 11.33 -5.36 -4.15
N SER A 272 12.06 -6.31 -4.76
CA SER A 272 12.42 -7.55 -4.07
C SER A 272 13.46 -7.30 -2.99
N TYR A 273 13.47 -8.14 -1.96
CA TYR A 273 14.49 -8.08 -0.90
C TYR A 273 15.91 -8.20 -1.47
N THR A 274 16.10 -9.01 -2.52
CA THR A 274 17.41 -9.16 -3.19
C THR A 274 17.92 -7.85 -3.78
N GLN A 275 17.03 -6.99 -4.31
CA GLN A 275 17.37 -5.66 -4.82
C GLN A 275 17.69 -4.66 -3.69
N LEU A 276 16.98 -4.79 -2.57
CA LEU A 276 17.05 -3.86 -1.43
C LEU A 276 18.16 -4.21 -0.43
N LYS A 277 18.47 -5.50 -0.27
CA LYS A 277 19.43 -6.04 0.71
C LYS A 277 20.76 -5.27 0.80
N PRO A 278 21.39 -4.81 -0.32
CA PRO A 278 22.63 -4.04 -0.25
C PRO A 278 22.48 -2.68 0.45
N TRP A 279 21.27 -2.15 0.55
CA TRP A 279 20.98 -0.77 0.97
C TRP A 279 20.21 -0.67 2.29
N LEU A 280 19.46 -1.72 2.66
CA LEU A 280 18.63 -1.75 3.86
C LEU A 280 19.44 -1.50 5.13
N GLY A 281 18.93 -0.63 6.00
CA GLY A 281 19.53 -0.29 7.28
C GLY A 281 20.77 0.61 7.20
N ARG A 282 21.14 1.13 6.02
CA ARG A 282 22.25 2.08 5.86
C ARG A 282 21.73 3.51 6.05
N SER A 283 22.39 4.28 6.90
CA SER A 283 22.11 5.72 7.07
C SER A 283 22.64 6.51 5.86
N GLY A 284 21.89 7.54 5.44
CA GLY A 284 22.32 8.50 4.42
C GLY A 284 22.14 8.03 2.96
N ILE A 285 21.33 7.00 2.75
CA ILE A 285 20.94 6.52 1.41
C ILE A 285 19.55 7.05 1.05
#